data_2955b134901e447531ea6baeb6e46788
#
_entry.id   2955b134901e447531ea6baeb6e46788
#
_cell.length_a   1.000
_cell.length_b   1.000
_cell.length_c   1.000
_cell.angle_alpha   90.00
_cell.angle_beta   90.00
_cell.angle_gamma   90.00
#
_symmetry.space_group_name_H-M   'P 1'
#
loop_
_entity.id
_entity.type
_entity.pdbx_description
1 polymer ?
#
loop_
_entity_poly.entity_id
_entity_poly.type
_entity_poly.pdbx_seq_one_letter_code
_entity_poly.pdbx_strand_id
1 'polypeptide(L)'
;KLIKEIKYEGLATIEFLVDFKKADFRFIECNARLQVEHTVTEAVLDLDLVKAQILIASGKTLKQLKLEQKDIVEPKGFAVQTRVNMEVIDSKGNTKPSGGKFSAFDLPSGPGVRADSYGYSGYQTNPSFDSLIAKIITHSSEDNFKQALKRNYRSLCELKIEGVTTNLDLLKNILSDKSFKNNNFHSQFLDQNIKTLLLKNNHTDLSDITRSIKKETLKRGKIEDLDPLAVLDHGKSGGGFVEDSENILKLENEELEEG
;
A
#
# COMPACT_ATOMS: atom_id res chain seq x y z
N LYS A 1 13.86 11.42 28.21
CA LYS A 1 14.40 12.53 29.02
C LYS A 1 13.89 13.85 28.46
N LEU A 2 14.14 14.19 27.17
CA LEU A 2 13.74 15.44 26.51
C LEU A 2 12.25 15.78 26.74
N ILE A 3 11.34 14.88 26.37
CA ILE A 3 9.87 15.07 26.48
C ILE A 3 9.43 15.38 27.92
N LYS A 4 10.07 14.73 28.91
CA LYS A 4 9.76 14.99 30.33
C LYS A 4 10.20 16.38 30.79
N GLU A 5 11.36 16.86 30.30
CA GLU A 5 11.90 18.19 30.68
C GLU A 5 11.02 19.32 30.16
N ILE A 6 10.48 19.18 28.92
CA ILE A 6 9.59 20.19 28.32
C ILE A 6 8.11 20.00 28.71
N LYS A 7 7.79 18.97 29.51
CA LYS A 7 6.42 18.61 29.92
C LYS A 7 5.45 18.52 28.75
N TYR A 8 5.93 17.93 27.64
CA TYR A 8 5.11 17.77 26.46
C TYR A 8 4.02 16.72 26.67
N GLU A 9 2.79 17.07 26.32
CA GLU A 9 1.64 16.18 26.34
C GLU A 9 1.09 16.02 24.92
N GLY A 10 0.91 14.78 24.47
CA GLY A 10 0.41 14.47 23.15
C GLY A 10 1.29 13.48 22.39
N LEU A 11 0.99 13.32 21.10
CA LEU A 11 1.73 12.45 20.20
C LEU A 11 2.93 13.19 19.60
N ALA A 12 4.08 12.56 19.62
CA ALA A 12 5.30 13.07 18.96
C ALA A 12 6.10 11.93 18.37
N THR A 13 6.80 12.22 17.28
CA THR A 13 7.78 11.33 16.67
C THR A 13 9.17 11.96 16.77
N ILE A 14 10.12 11.20 17.26
CA ILE A 14 11.53 11.63 17.38
C ILE A 14 12.33 10.86 16.33
N GLU A 15 13.03 11.58 15.49
CA GLU A 15 13.82 11.02 14.40
C GLU A 15 15.30 10.97 14.73
N PHE A 16 15.94 9.84 14.40
CA PHE A 16 17.35 9.60 14.61
C PHE A 16 18.00 9.07 13.32
N LEU A 17 19.22 9.55 13.06
CA LEU A 17 20.12 8.90 12.11
C LEU A 17 20.92 7.84 12.84
N VAL A 18 20.91 6.60 12.35
CA VAL A 18 21.57 5.47 13.00
C VAL A 18 22.72 4.94 12.14
N ASP A 19 23.90 4.82 12.71
CA ASP A 19 25.03 4.09 12.12
C ASP A 19 25.13 2.71 12.76
N PHE A 20 24.57 1.70 12.08
CA PHE A 20 24.56 0.32 12.57
C PHE A 20 25.97 -0.28 12.73
N LYS A 21 26.98 0.20 11.99
CA LYS A 21 28.35 -0.32 12.09
C LYS A 21 29.03 0.16 13.37
N LYS A 22 28.72 1.37 13.81
CA LYS A 22 29.30 2.00 15.00
C LYS A 22 28.41 1.89 16.24
N ALA A 23 27.18 1.36 16.08
CA ALA A 23 26.14 1.38 17.11
C ALA A 23 25.93 2.80 17.68
N ASP A 24 26.02 3.82 16.83
CA ASP A 24 25.87 5.24 17.17
C ASP A 24 24.56 5.79 16.57
N PHE A 25 23.98 6.77 17.25
CA PHE A 25 22.78 7.45 16.77
C PHE A 25 22.86 8.95 17.03
N ARG A 26 22.28 9.72 16.11
CA ARG A 26 22.20 11.18 16.18
C ARG A 26 20.75 11.61 16.09
N PHE A 27 20.34 12.47 17.03
CA PHE A 27 19.04 13.14 16.97
C PHE A 27 18.99 14.05 15.74
N ILE A 28 17.89 13.97 14.98
CA ILE A 28 17.61 14.84 13.84
C ILE A 28 16.59 15.89 14.26
N GLU A 29 15.37 15.44 14.54
CA GLU A 29 14.28 16.34 14.87
C GLU A 29 13.19 15.67 15.72
N CYS A 30 12.29 16.48 16.25
CA CYS A 30 11.07 16.02 16.93
C CYS A 30 9.86 16.66 16.27
N ASN A 31 9.00 15.83 15.71
CA ASN A 31 7.71 16.22 15.15
C ASN A 31 6.63 16.09 16.22
N ALA A 32 6.28 17.21 16.86
CA ALA A 32 5.30 17.27 17.95
C ALA A 32 3.86 17.25 17.41
N ARG A 33 3.53 16.24 16.63
CA ARG A 33 2.23 16.04 15.96
C ARG A 33 2.10 14.61 15.47
N LEU A 34 0.89 14.25 15.05
CA LEU A 34 0.66 13.04 14.29
C LEU A 34 1.38 13.14 12.94
N GLN A 35 2.05 12.06 12.52
CA GLN A 35 2.70 11.96 11.21
C GLN A 35 1.87 11.10 10.25
N VAL A 36 2.10 11.27 8.94
CA VAL A 36 1.37 10.55 7.89
C VAL A 36 1.53 9.04 8.03
N GLU A 37 2.73 8.59 8.44
CA GLU A 37 3.13 7.19 8.58
C GLU A 37 2.66 6.50 9.87
N HIS A 38 1.95 7.19 10.77
CA HIS A 38 1.46 6.60 12.04
C HIS A 38 0.72 5.26 11.86
N THR A 39 0.10 5.07 10.71
CA THR A 39 -0.72 3.90 10.40
C THR A 39 0.04 2.58 10.37
N VAL A 40 1.35 2.58 10.09
CA VAL A 40 2.16 1.34 10.18
C VAL A 40 2.38 0.94 11.63
N THR A 41 2.58 1.92 12.52
CA THR A 41 2.68 1.67 13.97
C THR A 41 1.35 1.14 14.52
N GLU A 42 0.24 1.75 14.12
CA GLU A 42 -1.12 1.28 14.48
C GLU A 42 -1.33 -0.17 14.06
N ALA A 43 -0.93 -0.52 12.82
CA ALA A 43 -1.14 -1.85 12.26
C ALA A 43 -0.34 -2.95 12.99
N VAL A 44 0.91 -2.70 13.38
CA VAL A 44 1.75 -3.71 14.03
C VAL A 44 1.53 -3.82 15.54
N LEU A 45 0.99 -2.76 16.18
CA LEU A 45 0.73 -2.71 17.62
C LEU A 45 -0.74 -2.89 17.98
N ASP A 46 -1.64 -2.88 17.00
CA ASP A 46 -3.09 -2.88 17.19
C ASP A 46 -3.56 -1.72 18.10
N LEU A 47 -3.05 -0.51 17.82
CA LEU A 47 -3.33 0.71 18.55
C LEU A 47 -3.99 1.75 17.66
N ASP A 48 -4.91 2.53 18.21
CA ASP A 48 -5.48 3.73 17.60
C ASP A 48 -4.81 4.97 18.20
N LEU A 49 -3.79 5.49 17.51
CA LEU A 49 -2.99 6.63 17.96
C LEU A 49 -3.79 7.94 17.93
N VAL A 50 -4.72 8.09 16.98
CA VAL A 50 -5.60 9.26 16.90
C VAL A 50 -6.53 9.32 18.10
N LYS A 51 -7.18 8.20 18.42
CA LYS A 51 -8.01 8.07 19.62
C LYS A 51 -7.21 8.30 20.89
N ALA A 52 -6.01 7.74 20.99
CA ALA A 52 -5.12 7.93 22.13
C ALA A 52 -4.79 9.41 22.33
N GLN A 53 -4.44 10.14 21.26
CA GLN A 53 -4.17 11.57 21.30
C GLN A 53 -5.37 12.37 21.81
N ILE A 54 -6.57 12.09 21.31
CA ILE A 54 -7.81 12.75 21.74
C ILE A 54 -8.07 12.50 23.24
N LEU A 55 -7.90 11.26 23.69
CA LEU A 55 -8.11 10.90 25.09
C LEU A 55 -7.07 11.54 26.02
N ILE A 56 -5.82 11.64 25.62
CA ILE A 56 -4.77 12.36 26.38
C ILE A 56 -5.15 13.85 26.46
N ALA A 57 -5.53 14.47 25.35
CA ALA A 57 -5.97 15.87 25.34
C ALA A 57 -7.21 16.12 26.20
N SER A 58 -8.04 15.10 26.44
CA SER A 58 -9.18 15.15 27.39
C SER A 58 -8.80 14.89 28.84
N GLY A 59 -7.50 14.77 29.16
CA GLY A 59 -6.98 14.58 30.52
C GLY A 59 -6.81 13.12 30.94
N LYS A 60 -6.93 12.14 30.04
CA LYS A 60 -6.62 10.75 30.39
C LYS A 60 -5.11 10.54 30.47
N THR A 61 -4.69 9.78 31.49
CA THR A 61 -3.27 9.42 31.66
C THR A 61 -2.91 8.17 30.85
N LEU A 62 -1.62 8.00 30.53
CA LEU A 62 -1.11 6.80 29.87
C LEU A 62 -1.49 5.51 30.64
N LYS A 63 -1.47 5.56 31.97
CA LYS A 63 -1.89 4.44 32.81
C LYS A 63 -3.35 4.05 32.60
N GLN A 64 -4.26 5.04 32.55
CA GLN A 64 -5.67 4.78 32.28
C GLN A 64 -5.93 4.21 30.89
N LEU A 65 -5.10 4.59 29.92
CA LEU A 65 -5.17 4.12 28.55
C LEU A 65 -4.41 2.81 28.30
N LYS A 66 -3.70 2.29 29.32
CA LYS A 66 -2.78 1.14 29.19
C LYS A 66 -1.71 1.36 28.11
N LEU A 67 -1.14 2.56 28.07
CA LEU A 67 -0.10 2.99 27.12
C LEU A 67 1.22 3.32 27.83
N GLU A 68 1.42 2.84 29.09
CA GLU A 68 2.76 2.90 29.68
C GLU A 68 3.69 1.92 28.94
N GLN A 69 4.99 2.18 28.91
CA GLN A 69 5.95 1.35 28.16
C GLN A 69 5.83 -0.16 28.44
N LYS A 70 5.51 -0.54 29.68
CA LYS A 70 5.29 -1.94 30.10
C LYS A 70 4.01 -2.57 29.52
N ASP A 71 3.05 -1.75 29.10
CA ASP A 71 1.75 -2.19 28.59
C ASP A 71 1.79 -2.33 27.05
N ILE A 72 2.82 -1.77 26.39
CA ILE A 72 2.99 -1.86 24.95
C ILE A 72 3.47 -3.27 24.59
N VAL A 73 2.69 -3.93 23.75
CA VAL A 73 3.02 -5.27 23.24
C VAL A 73 4.15 -5.19 22.21
N GLU A 74 4.87 -6.31 22.03
CA GLU A 74 5.81 -6.43 20.92
C GLU A 74 5.09 -6.30 19.57
N PRO A 75 5.69 -5.60 18.59
CA PRO A 75 5.12 -5.49 17.27
C PRO A 75 4.87 -6.85 16.63
N LYS A 76 3.69 -7.05 16.05
CA LYS A 76 3.33 -8.29 15.36
C LYS A 76 3.54 -8.15 13.87
N GLY A 77 4.48 -8.92 13.33
CA GLY A 77 4.76 -8.96 11.91
C GLY A 77 5.27 -7.64 11.33
N PHE A 78 4.86 -7.34 10.10
CA PHE A 78 5.34 -6.18 9.35
C PHE A 78 4.19 -5.41 8.73
N ALA A 79 4.33 -4.08 8.68
CA ALA A 79 3.42 -3.21 7.95
C ALA A 79 4.20 -2.33 6.96
N VAL A 80 3.58 -2.07 5.82
CA VAL A 80 4.13 -1.20 4.76
C VAL A 80 3.07 -0.18 4.39
N GLN A 81 3.46 1.09 4.36
CA GLN A 81 2.62 2.17 3.85
C GLN A 81 3.21 2.74 2.58
N THR A 82 2.41 2.88 1.54
CA THR A 82 2.73 3.65 0.33
C THR A 82 1.87 4.89 0.27
N ARG A 83 2.49 6.02 -0.12
CA ARG A 83 1.81 7.31 -0.34
C ARG A 83 1.60 7.50 -1.83
N VAL A 84 0.36 7.48 -2.24
CA VAL A 84 -0.02 7.72 -3.64
C VAL A 84 -0.26 9.21 -3.82
N ASN A 85 0.62 9.84 -4.57
CA ASN A 85 0.63 11.28 -4.83
C ASN A 85 0.25 11.58 -6.28
N MET A 86 -0.46 12.68 -6.48
CA MET A 86 -0.69 13.26 -7.80
C MET A 86 0.55 14.06 -8.20
N GLU A 87 1.44 13.44 -8.93
CA GLU A 87 2.69 14.07 -9.35
C GLU A 87 3.22 13.48 -10.65
N VAL A 88 3.92 14.32 -11.41
CA VAL A 88 4.72 13.92 -12.55
C VAL A 88 6.16 13.88 -12.09
N ILE A 89 6.84 12.78 -12.41
CA ILE A 89 8.24 12.59 -12.06
C ILE A 89 9.06 12.63 -13.34
N ASP A 90 10.03 13.54 -13.42
CA ASP A 90 10.91 13.64 -14.58
C ASP A 90 12.02 12.55 -14.56
N SER A 91 12.78 12.43 -15.64
CA SER A 91 13.87 11.45 -15.77
C SER A 91 15.02 11.65 -14.77
N LYS A 92 15.04 12.76 -14.05
CA LYS A 92 16.02 13.05 -13.00
C LYS A 92 15.48 12.79 -11.61
N GLY A 93 14.18 12.41 -11.50
CA GLY A 93 13.51 12.19 -10.23
C GLY A 93 12.89 13.44 -9.59
N ASN A 94 12.90 14.60 -10.28
CA ASN A 94 12.20 15.77 -9.77
C ASN A 94 10.70 15.60 -9.90
N THR A 95 9.98 15.98 -8.87
CA THR A 95 8.52 15.87 -8.81
C THR A 95 7.87 17.22 -9.09
N LYS A 96 6.74 17.20 -9.81
CA LYS A 96 5.86 18.36 -9.98
C LYS A 96 4.43 17.92 -9.66
N PRO A 97 3.68 18.67 -8.87
CA PRO A 97 2.27 18.38 -8.64
C PRO A 97 1.51 18.25 -9.96
N SER A 98 0.63 17.27 -10.03
CA SER A 98 -0.36 17.14 -11.09
C SER A 98 -1.74 17.38 -10.52
N GLY A 99 -2.75 17.47 -11.38
CA GLY A 99 -4.13 17.63 -10.97
C GLY A 99 -5.06 17.37 -12.13
N GLY A 100 -6.35 17.32 -11.86
CA GLY A 100 -7.38 17.04 -12.83
C GLY A 100 -8.66 16.55 -12.18
N LYS A 101 -9.52 15.91 -12.96
CA LYS A 101 -10.74 15.27 -12.48
C LYS A 101 -10.57 13.75 -12.53
N PHE A 102 -10.85 13.08 -11.42
CA PHE A 102 -10.83 11.62 -11.40
C PHE A 102 -11.95 11.06 -12.28
N SER A 103 -11.60 10.36 -13.35
CA SER A 103 -12.56 9.63 -14.18
C SER A 103 -12.88 8.24 -13.60
N ALA A 104 -11.92 7.65 -12.86
CA ALA A 104 -12.12 6.46 -12.04
C ALA A 104 -11.31 6.57 -10.76
N PHE A 105 -11.85 6.03 -9.66
CA PHE A 105 -11.19 5.99 -8.36
C PHE A 105 -11.69 4.78 -7.56
N ASP A 106 -10.95 3.67 -7.64
CA ASP A 106 -11.30 2.42 -6.97
C ASP A 106 -10.16 2.03 -6.02
N LEU A 107 -10.47 1.88 -4.75
CA LEU A 107 -9.50 1.55 -3.70
C LEU A 107 -9.35 0.04 -3.54
N PRO A 108 -8.14 -0.45 -3.24
CA PRO A 108 -7.92 -1.86 -2.94
C PRO A 108 -8.56 -2.24 -1.61
N SER A 109 -8.91 -3.51 -1.46
CA SER A 109 -9.51 -4.05 -0.25
C SER A 109 -8.99 -5.45 0.07
N GLY A 110 -9.41 -5.99 1.24
CA GLY A 110 -9.12 -7.35 1.64
C GLY A 110 -8.39 -7.46 2.98
N PRO A 111 -8.13 -8.68 3.47
CA PRO A 111 -7.50 -8.90 4.75
C PRO A 111 -6.10 -8.26 4.86
N GLY A 112 -5.88 -7.47 5.91
CA GLY A 112 -4.63 -6.76 6.14
C GLY A 112 -4.36 -5.62 5.15
N VAL A 113 -5.39 -5.08 4.49
CA VAL A 113 -5.31 -3.90 3.63
C VAL A 113 -6.18 -2.80 4.23
N ARG A 114 -5.58 -1.62 4.42
CA ARG A 114 -6.26 -0.38 4.81
C ARG A 114 -5.93 0.68 3.76
N ALA A 115 -6.94 1.38 3.29
CA ALA A 115 -6.79 2.51 2.40
C ALA A 115 -7.38 3.77 3.06
N ASP A 116 -6.54 4.78 3.30
CA ASP A 116 -6.97 6.08 3.78
C ASP A 116 -6.93 7.06 2.59
N SER A 117 -8.06 7.62 2.21
CA SER A 117 -8.18 8.51 1.06
C SER A 117 -9.35 9.47 1.22
N TYR A 118 -9.31 10.57 0.46
CA TYR A 118 -10.43 11.49 0.30
C TYR A 118 -11.01 11.48 -1.12
N GLY A 119 -10.35 10.75 -2.06
CA GLY A 119 -10.72 10.72 -3.47
C GLY A 119 -11.98 9.90 -3.75
N TYR A 120 -12.68 10.26 -4.82
CA TYR A 120 -13.80 9.52 -5.39
C TYR A 120 -13.95 9.86 -6.88
N SER A 121 -14.58 8.98 -7.65
CA SER A 121 -14.84 9.23 -9.07
C SER A 121 -15.66 10.51 -9.27
N GLY A 122 -15.20 11.38 -10.16
CA GLY A 122 -15.80 12.69 -10.42
C GLY A 122 -15.23 13.84 -9.59
N TYR A 123 -14.41 13.58 -8.56
CA TYR A 123 -13.78 14.63 -7.77
C TYR A 123 -12.79 15.46 -8.61
N GLN A 124 -12.91 16.79 -8.50
CA GLN A 124 -11.97 17.74 -9.10
C GLN A 124 -10.90 18.12 -8.08
N THR A 125 -9.65 17.83 -8.39
CA THR A 125 -8.52 18.12 -7.48
C THR A 125 -8.26 19.63 -7.39
N ASN A 126 -7.79 20.08 -6.23
CA ASN A 126 -7.38 21.45 -6.01
C ASN A 126 -5.86 21.50 -5.82
N PRO A 127 -5.10 22.15 -6.73
CA PRO A 127 -3.63 22.21 -6.67
C PRO A 127 -3.09 23.05 -5.51
N SER A 128 -3.95 23.75 -4.77
CA SER A 128 -3.56 24.51 -3.56
C SER A 128 -3.32 23.62 -2.34
N PHE A 129 -3.68 22.33 -2.41
CA PHE A 129 -3.46 21.36 -1.35
C PHE A 129 -2.33 20.41 -1.69
N ASP A 130 -1.94 19.58 -0.71
CA ASP A 130 -0.96 18.52 -0.87
C ASP A 130 -1.35 17.55 -2.00
N SER A 131 -0.35 17.02 -2.69
CA SER A 131 -0.54 16.05 -3.77
C SER A 131 -0.96 14.65 -3.29
N LEU A 132 -0.89 14.37 -2.00
CA LEU A 132 -1.25 13.07 -1.41
C LEU A 132 -2.75 12.81 -1.55
N ILE A 133 -3.12 11.76 -2.28
CA ILE A 133 -4.52 11.37 -2.49
C ILE A 133 -4.94 10.11 -1.76
N ALA A 134 -4.01 9.20 -1.55
CA ALA A 134 -4.27 7.98 -0.82
C ALA A 134 -3.03 7.46 -0.10
N LYS A 135 -3.24 6.81 1.04
CA LYS A 135 -2.27 5.94 1.69
C LYS A 135 -2.77 4.52 1.60
N ILE A 136 -1.95 3.62 1.11
CA ILE A 136 -2.23 2.19 1.11
C ILE A 136 -1.34 1.54 2.16
N ILE A 137 -1.96 1.03 3.21
CA ILE A 137 -1.29 0.38 4.33
C ILE A 137 -1.59 -1.11 4.27
N THR A 138 -0.55 -1.93 4.29
CA THR A 138 -0.71 -3.38 4.34
C THR A 138 0.03 -3.95 5.52
N HIS A 139 -0.58 -4.91 6.18
CA HIS A 139 -0.06 -5.59 7.35
C HIS A 139 -0.05 -7.10 7.12
N SER A 140 1.02 -7.75 7.54
CA SER A 140 1.12 -9.21 7.66
C SER A 140 1.57 -9.55 9.06
N SER A 141 0.82 -10.41 9.74
CA SER A 141 1.18 -10.93 11.07
C SER A 141 2.29 -12.00 11.01
N GLU A 142 2.67 -12.43 9.82
CA GLU A 142 3.78 -13.36 9.61
C GLU A 142 5.10 -12.64 9.88
N ASP A 143 6.07 -13.39 10.42
CA ASP A 143 7.44 -12.89 10.64
C ASP A 143 8.26 -12.86 9.33
N ASN A 144 7.67 -12.25 8.30
CA ASN A 144 8.24 -12.17 6.96
C ASN A 144 7.87 -10.83 6.29
N PHE A 145 8.86 -9.95 6.20
CA PHE A 145 8.73 -8.64 5.54
C PHE A 145 8.25 -8.75 4.08
N LYS A 146 8.70 -9.78 3.35
CA LYS A 146 8.31 -9.97 1.93
C LYS A 146 6.80 -10.17 1.75
N GLN A 147 6.11 -10.77 2.72
CA GLN A 147 4.66 -10.94 2.65
C GLN A 147 3.92 -9.60 2.73
N ALA A 148 4.35 -8.69 3.61
CA ALA A 148 3.78 -7.35 3.69
C ALA A 148 4.03 -6.57 2.39
N LEU A 149 5.23 -6.68 1.79
CA LEU A 149 5.56 -6.08 0.50
C LEU A 149 4.72 -6.67 -0.65
N LYS A 150 4.60 -7.99 -0.75
CA LYS A 150 3.77 -8.66 -1.77
C LYS A 150 2.31 -8.20 -1.69
N ARG A 151 1.77 -8.09 -0.48
CA ARG A 151 0.41 -7.59 -0.24
C ARG A 151 0.27 -6.14 -0.67
N ASN A 152 1.26 -5.29 -0.37
CA ASN A 152 1.25 -3.88 -0.77
C ASN A 152 1.32 -3.74 -2.30
N TYR A 153 2.23 -4.47 -2.94
CA TYR A 153 2.34 -4.50 -4.40
C TYR A 153 1.02 -4.91 -5.07
N ARG A 154 0.39 -6.01 -4.60
CA ARG A 154 -0.93 -6.44 -5.09
C ARG A 154 -1.96 -5.33 -4.92
N SER A 155 -2.01 -4.70 -3.76
CA SER A 155 -2.96 -3.60 -3.50
C SER A 155 -2.74 -2.41 -4.43
N LEU A 156 -1.47 -2.09 -4.79
CA LEU A 156 -1.19 -1.05 -5.78
C LEU A 156 -1.60 -1.46 -7.21
N CYS A 157 -1.57 -2.76 -7.54
CA CYS A 157 -2.08 -3.25 -8.83
C CYS A 157 -3.62 -3.27 -8.89
N GLU A 158 -4.29 -3.42 -7.75
CA GLU A 158 -5.75 -3.32 -7.62
C GLU A 158 -6.23 -1.85 -7.63
N LEU A 159 -5.40 -0.93 -7.17
CA LEU A 159 -5.73 0.50 -7.09
C LEU A 159 -5.92 1.09 -8.49
N LYS A 160 -7.09 1.64 -8.74
CA LYS A 160 -7.43 2.27 -10.01
C LYS A 160 -7.65 3.77 -9.81
N ILE A 161 -6.79 4.59 -10.40
CA ILE A 161 -6.92 6.05 -10.43
C ILE A 161 -6.69 6.51 -11.86
N GLU A 162 -7.71 7.13 -12.45
CA GLU A 162 -7.67 7.65 -13.81
C GLU A 162 -8.04 9.14 -13.84
N GLY A 163 -7.54 9.87 -14.84
CA GLY A 163 -7.81 11.31 -15.02
C GLY A 163 -6.73 12.22 -14.43
N VAL A 164 -5.80 11.67 -13.66
CA VAL A 164 -4.63 12.39 -13.12
C VAL A 164 -3.38 11.52 -13.24
N THR A 165 -2.22 12.17 -13.28
CA THR A 165 -0.93 11.46 -13.21
C THR A 165 -0.54 11.25 -11.74
N THR A 166 -0.08 10.05 -11.42
CA THR A 166 0.35 9.67 -10.06
C THR A 166 1.73 9.03 -10.07
N ASN A 167 2.32 8.87 -8.89
CA ASN A 167 3.58 8.15 -8.68
C ASN A 167 3.40 6.62 -8.60
N LEU A 168 2.25 6.07 -8.96
CA LEU A 168 1.87 4.68 -8.73
C LEU A 168 2.86 3.68 -9.34
N ASP A 169 3.32 3.92 -10.58
CA ASP A 169 4.28 3.04 -11.27
C ASP A 169 5.63 3.03 -10.56
N LEU A 170 6.11 4.19 -10.09
CA LEU A 170 7.33 4.26 -9.28
C LEU A 170 7.20 3.44 -8.00
N LEU A 171 6.07 3.54 -7.30
CA LEU A 171 5.82 2.75 -6.08
C LEU A 171 5.84 1.25 -6.36
N LYS A 172 5.19 0.79 -7.43
CA LYS A 172 5.21 -0.61 -7.86
C LYS A 172 6.66 -1.07 -8.17
N ASN A 173 7.44 -0.24 -8.84
CA ASN A 173 8.84 -0.52 -9.17
C ASN A 173 9.72 -0.64 -7.92
N ILE A 174 9.55 0.25 -6.94
CA ILE A 174 10.25 0.19 -5.65
C ILE A 174 9.94 -1.12 -4.94
N LEU A 175 8.66 -1.49 -4.82
CA LEU A 175 8.23 -2.72 -4.15
C LEU A 175 8.71 -3.99 -4.88
N SER A 176 9.01 -3.89 -6.18
CA SER A 176 9.51 -5.00 -7.00
C SER A 176 11.03 -5.11 -7.01
N ASP A 177 11.74 -4.08 -6.55
CA ASP A 177 13.20 -4.05 -6.54
C ASP A 177 13.80 -5.12 -5.61
N LYS A 178 14.85 -5.80 -6.07
CA LYS A 178 15.49 -6.90 -5.32
C LYS A 178 16.12 -6.43 -4.00
N SER A 179 16.79 -5.27 -4.02
CA SER A 179 17.42 -4.73 -2.81
C SER A 179 16.37 -4.33 -1.79
N PHE A 180 15.28 -3.71 -2.24
CA PHE A 180 14.16 -3.34 -1.38
C PHE A 180 13.46 -4.57 -0.77
N LYS A 181 13.17 -5.61 -1.59
CA LYS A 181 12.60 -6.88 -1.12
C LYS A 181 13.45 -7.61 -0.08
N ASN A 182 14.76 -7.47 -0.17
CA ASN A 182 15.69 -8.10 0.76
C ASN A 182 16.06 -7.21 1.95
N ASN A 183 15.34 -6.10 2.15
CA ASN A 183 15.59 -5.13 3.22
C ASN A 183 17.02 -4.58 3.18
N ASN A 184 17.62 -4.49 1.99
CA ASN A 184 18.97 -3.98 1.75
C ASN A 184 18.88 -2.60 1.08
N PHE A 185 18.44 -1.62 1.84
CA PHE A 185 18.35 -0.23 1.40
C PHE A 185 18.75 0.73 2.52
N HIS A 186 19.02 1.96 2.15
CA HIS A 186 19.44 3.04 3.04
C HIS A 186 18.81 4.37 2.58
N SER A 187 19.02 5.45 3.32
CA SER A 187 18.40 6.75 3.07
C SER A 187 18.59 7.30 1.64
N GLN A 188 19.69 6.96 0.97
CA GLN A 188 19.99 7.39 -0.41
C GLN A 188 19.56 6.39 -1.48
N PHE A 189 18.85 5.31 -1.11
CA PHE A 189 18.45 4.25 -2.05
C PHE A 189 17.68 4.80 -3.24
N LEU A 190 16.71 5.67 -3.00
CA LEU A 190 15.87 6.23 -4.05
C LEU A 190 16.70 7.10 -5.01
N ASP A 191 17.48 8.02 -4.49
CA ASP A 191 18.31 8.95 -5.29
C ASP A 191 19.29 8.21 -6.20
N GLN A 192 19.91 7.14 -5.69
CA GLN A 192 20.87 6.33 -6.42
C GLN A 192 20.22 5.46 -7.51
N ASN A 193 18.97 5.05 -7.33
CA ASN A 193 18.29 4.10 -8.20
C ASN A 193 17.16 4.72 -9.03
N ILE A 194 16.88 6.01 -8.88
CA ILE A 194 15.69 6.65 -9.47
C ILE A 194 15.56 6.43 -10.97
N LYS A 195 16.66 6.50 -11.73
CA LYS A 195 16.66 6.29 -13.19
C LYS A 195 16.19 4.90 -13.56
N THR A 196 16.64 3.88 -12.85
CA THR A 196 16.24 2.49 -13.06
C THR A 196 14.80 2.25 -12.64
N LEU A 197 14.41 2.84 -11.50
CA LEU A 197 13.07 2.73 -10.94
C LEU A 197 11.99 3.45 -11.78
N LEU A 198 12.38 4.44 -12.59
CA LEU A 198 11.47 5.10 -13.53
C LEU A 198 11.33 4.39 -14.87
N LEU A 199 12.16 3.38 -15.16
CA LEU A 199 11.99 2.57 -16.36
C LEU A 199 10.67 1.80 -16.26
N LYS A 200 9.87 1.86 -17.35
CA LYS A 200 8.58 1.17 -17.41
C LYS A 200 8.79 -0.34 -17.29
N ASN A 201 8.38 -0.89 -16.17
CA ASN A 201 8.14 -2.32 -16.06
C ASN A 201 6.68 -2.59 -16.44
N ASN A 202 6.44 -3.66 -17.18
CA ASN A 202 5.07 -4.11 -17.46
C ASN A 202 4.50 -4.72 -16.18
N HIS A 203 3.86 -3.88 -15.39
CA HIS A 203 3.07 -4.36 -14.25
C HIS A 203 1.75 -4.90 -14.79
N THR A 204 1.38 -6.09 -14.38
CA THR A 204 0.09 -6.67 -14.72
C THR A 204 -0.97 -6.02 -13.83
N ASP A 205 -1.65 -5.01 -14.35
CA ASP A 205 -2.80 -4.44 -13.65
C ASP A 205 -4.00 -5.38 -13.78
N LEU A 206 -4.64 -5.68 -12.65
CA LEU A 206 -5.83 -6.55 -12.63
C LEU A 206 -6.96 -6.01 -13.52
N SER A 207 -7.00 -4.69 -13.73
CA SER A 207 -7.90 -4.05 -14.69
C SER A 207 -7.68 -4.50 -16.13
N ASP A 208 -6.44 -4.80 -16.52
CA ASP A 208 -6.10 -5.24 -17.88
C ASP A 208 -6.44 -6.70 -18.08
N ILE A 209 -6.28 -7.54 -17.05
CA ILE A 209 -6.75 -8.93 -17.04
C ILE A 209 -8.27 -8.95 -17.18
N THR A 210 -8.99 -8.15 -16.42
CA THR A 210 -10.47 -8.08 -16.49
C THR A 210 -10.95 -7.56 -17.85
N ARG A 211 -10.22 -6.60 -18.46
CA ARG A 211 -10.52 -6.13 -19.82
C ARG A 211 -10.27 -7.18 -20.89
N SER A 212 -9.20 -7.97 -20.77
CA SER A 212 -8.90 -9.05 -21.70
C SER A 212 -9.94 -10.18 -21.58
N ILE A 213 -10.30 -10.59 -20.37
CA ILE A 213 -11.38 -11.57 -20.13
C ILE A 213 -12.71 -11.07 -20.71
N LYS A 214 -13.11 -9.82 -20.44
CA LYS A 214 -14.33 -9.25 -21.03
C LYS A 214 -14.27 -9.19 -22.56
N LYS A 215 -13.14 -8.88 -23.18
CA LYS A 215 -12.97 -8.89 -24.63
C LYS A 215 -13.08 -10.30 -25.21
N GLU A 216 -12.56 -11.31 -24.54
CA GLU A 216 -12.67 -12.70 -24.98
C GLU A 216 -14.09 -13.24 -24.80
N THR A 217 -14.75 -12.92 -23.69
CA THR A 217 -16.13 -13.33 -23.45
C THR A 217 -17.09 -12.68 -24.46
N LEU A 218 -16.86 -11.40 -24.79
CA LEU A 218 -17.63 -10.71 -25.84
C LEU A 218 -17.35 -11.24 -27.25
N LYS A 219 -16.19 -11.86 -27.51
CA LYS A 219 -15.87 -12.53 -28.78
C LYS A 219 -16.46 -13.95 -28.86
N ARG A 220 -16.69 -14.63 -27.71
CA ARG A 220 -17.20 -16.00 -27.65
C ARG A 220 -18.70 -16.11 -27.59
N GLY A 221 -19.46 -15.01 -27.42
CA GLY A 221 -20.90 -15.10 -27.29
C GLY A 221 -21.65 -13.88 -27.82
N LYS A 222 -22.14 -13.91 -29.05
CA LYS A 222 -23.50 -13.45 -29.32
C LYS A 222 -24.42 -14.49 -28.63
N ILE A 223 -24.74 -14.27 -27.39
CA ILE A 223 -25.81 -14.97 -26.72
C ILE A 223 -27.07 -14.23 -27.20
N GLU A 224 -27.71 -14.74 -28.23
CA GLU A 224 -29.06 -14.41 -28.57
C GLU A 224 -29.92 -15.01 -27.45
N ASP A 225 -30.72 -14.16 -26.81
CA ASP A 225 -31.71 -14.46 -25.77
C ASP A 225 -31.12 -15.03 -24.44
N LEU A 226 -30.79 -14.13 -23.53
CA LEU A 226 -30.56 -14.43 -22.11
C LEU A 226 -31.95 -14.65 -21.43
N ASP A 227 -32.39 -15.89 -21.37
CA ASP A 227 -33.36 -16.31 -20.38
C ASP A 227 -32.65 -16.24 -18.99
N PRO A 228 -33.10 -15.40 -18.03
CA PRO A 228 -32.51 -15.31 -16.70
C PRO A 228 -32.51 -16.63 -15.91
N LEU A 229 -33.28 -17.61 -16.34
CA LEU A 229 -33.38 -18.94 -15.74
C LEU A 229 -32.39 -19.96 -16.32
N ALA A 230 -31.78 -19.69 -17.46
CA ALA A 230 -30.80 -20.58 -18.09
C ALA A 230 -29.56 -20.87 -17.19
N VAL A 231 -29.24 -19.93 -16.27
CA VAL A 231 -28.15 -20.11 -15.29
C VAL A 231 -28.51 -21.19 -14.25
N LEU A 232 -29.78 -21.37 -13.94
CA LEU A 232 -30.26 -22.39 -12.99
C LEU A 232 -30.32 -23.80 -13.61
N ASP A 233 -30.54 -23.89 -14.93
CA ASP A 233 -30.56 -25.18 -15.63
C ASP A 233 -29.15 -25.74 -15.89
N HIS A 234 -28.13 -24.88 -16.08
CA HIS A 234 -26.71 -25.32 -16.14
C HIS A 234 -26.20 -25.89 -14.82
N GLY A 235 -26.71 -25.48 -13.68
CA GLY A 235 -26.37 -26.04 -12.36
C GLY A 235 -26.99 -27.42 -12.08
N LYS A 236 -27.99 -27.86 -12.86
CA LYS A 236 -28.66 -29.15 -12.67
C LYS A 236 -28.17 -30.26 -13.60
N SER A 237 -27.60 -29.94 -14.74
CA SER A 237 -26.94 -30.89 -15.61
C SER A 237 -25.48 -30.98 -15.20
N GLY A 238 -25.14 -31.94 -14.33
CA GLY A 238 -23.78 -32.26 -13.92
C GLY A 238 -22.90 -32.67 -15.09
N GLY A 239 -22.45 -31.70 -15.90
CA GLY A 239 -21.64 -31.86 -17.09
C GLY A 239 -20.40 -31.00 -17.03
N GLY A 240 -19.28 -31.59 -16.57
CA GLY A 240 -17.96 -31.35 -17.13
C GLY A 240 -17.29 -30.01 -16.87
N PHE A 241 -16.83 -29.77 -15.66
CA PHE A 241 -15.58 -29.06 -15.48
C PHE A 241 -14.43 -30.05 -15.65
N VAL A 242 -13.93 -30.20 -16.86
CA VAL A 242 -12.69 -30.92 -17.14
C VAL A 242 -11.93 -30.13 -18.21
N GLU A 243 -10.64 -29.94 -17.97
CA GLU A 243 -9.60 -29.50 -18.89
C GLU A 243 -9.27 -28.00 -18.98
N ASP A 244 -8.97 -27.34 -17.85
CA ASP A 244 -8.04 -26.20 -17.92
C ASP A 244 -7.22 -26.00 -16.62
N SER A 245 -7.41 -26.89 -15.61
CA SER A 245 -6.64 -26.84 -14.35
C SER A 245 -5.20 -27.38 -14.48
N GLU A 246 -4.89 -28.18 -15.50
CA GLU A 246 -3.54 -28.71 -15.70
C GLU A 246 -2.55 -27.68 -16.26
N ASN A 247 -3.03 -26.66 -16.97
CA ASN A 247 -2.14 -25.61 -17.52
C ASN A 247 -1.74 -24.57 -16.49
N ILE A 248 -2.55 -24.34 -15.45
CA ILE A 248 -2.22 -23.39 -14.38
C ILE A 248 -1.17 -23.99 -13.44
N LEU A 249 -1.26 -25.29 -13.14
CA LEU A 249 -0.28 -26.00 -12.31
C LEU A 249 1.06 -26.23 -12.99
N LYS A 250 1.11 -26.23 -14.32
CA LYS A 250 2.40 -26.31 -15.06
C LYS A 250 3.19 -25.01 -15.00
N LEU A 251 2.53 -23.86 -15.05
CA LEU A 251 3.20 -22.56 -14.94
C LEU A 251 3.76 -22.30 -13.53
N GLU A 252 3.12 -22.84 -12.47
CA GLU A 252 3.65 -22.72 -11.10
C GLU A 252 4.85 -23.65 -10.82
N ASN A 253 4.96 -24.76 -11.53
CA ASN A 253 6.07 -25.71 -11.34
C ASN A 253 7.33 -25.35 -12.13
N GLU A 254 7.21 -24.66 -13.27
CA GLU A 254 8.38 -24.19 -14.05
C GLU A 254 9.09 -23.00 -13.35
N GLU A 255 8.41 -22.21 -12.54
CA GLU A 255 9.05 -21.16 -11.73
C GLU A 255 9.78 -21.66 -10.47
N LEU A 256 9.58 -22.91 -10.07
CA LEU A 256 10.22 -23.50 -8.88
C LEU A 256 11.52 -24.26 -9.18
N GLU A 257 11.82 -24.58 -10.44
CA GLU A 257 13.05 -25.30 -10.83
C GLU A 257 14.18 -24.39 -11.34
N GLU A 258 13.94 -23.08 -11.54
CA GLU A 258 15.00 -22.12 -11.97
C GLU A 258 15.40 -21.09 -10.88
N GLY A 259 15.21 -21.39 -9.59
CA GLY A 259 15.51 -20.48 -8.48
C GLY A 259 16.47 -21.05 -7.44
#